data_ec474f6f1a244607bd0c5bca73951f8d
#
_entry.id   ec474f6f1a244607bd0c5bca73951f8d
#
_cell.length_a   1.000
_cell.length_b   1.000
_cell.length_c   1.000
_cell.angle_alpha   90.00
_cell.angle_beta   90.00
_cell.angle_gamma   90.00
#
_symmetry.space_group_name_H-M   'P 1'
#
loop_
_entity.id
_entity.type
_entity.pdbx_description
1 polymer ?
#
loop_
_entity_poly.entity_id
_entity_poly.type
_entity_poly.pdbx_seq_one_letter_code
_entity_poly.pdbx_strand_id
1 'polypeptide(L)'
;MIKHIVFWKVNENGTEEERQNTIKIFREKTEYLKTIIPEIQKASVGSNLNNGDVFHVCIDSIFNSVEELNIYINHPEHMKVREYMNQVSYDKTVFDYEF
;
A
#
# COMPACT_ATOMS: atom_id res chain seq x y z
N MET A 1 11.08 -4.94 -15.27
CA MET A 1 10.05 -4.99 -14.20
C MET A 1 10.18 -3.76 -13.32
N ILE A 2 9.07 -3.30 -12.77
CA ILE A 2 9.02 -2.13 -11.89
C ILE A 2 8.60 -2.60 -10.50
N LYS A 3 9.35 -2.19 -9.49
CA LYS A 3 9.00 -2.39 -8.09
C LYS A 3 8.43 -1.08 -7.56
N HIS A 4 7.23 -1.16 -6.98
CA HIS A 4 6.55 -0.01 -6.38
C HIS A 4 6.32 -0.31 -4.91
N ILE A 5 6.97 0.46 -4.05
CA ILE A 5 6.89 0.26 -2.60
C ILE A 5 6.40 1.56 -1.96
N VAL A 6 5.41 1.45 -1.09
CA VAL A 6 4.93 2.60 -0.31
C VAL A 6 4.92 2.22 1.16
N PHE A 7 5.38 3.14 2.00
CA PHE A 7 5.35 3.00 3.46
C PHE A 7 4.41 4.06 4.04
N TRP A 8 3.69 3.69 5.10
CA TRP A 8 2.81 4.64 5.81
C TRP A 8 2.99 4.53 7.31
N LYS A 9 2.81 5.67 7.97
CA LYS A 9 2.50 5.74 9.39
C LYS A 9 1.00 5.94 9.51
N VAL A 10 0.33 5.11 10.29
CA VAL A 10 -1.13 5.09 10.39
C VAL A 10 -1.60 5.28 11.83
N ASN A 11 -2.82 5.81 11.98
CA ASN A 11 -3.49 5.98 13.28
C ASN A 11 -2.65 6.78 14.26
N GLU A 12 -2.37 8.05 13.92
CA GLU A 12 -1.67 8.97 14.80
C GLU A 12 -2.38 9.05 16.15
N ASN A 13 -1.62 8.88 17.24
CA ASN A 13 -2.15 8.81 18.61
C ASN A 13 -3.09 7.61 18.85
N GLY A 14 -3.12 6.66 17.93
CA GLY A 14 -3.92 5.44 18.08
C GLY A 14 -3.19 4.34 18.85
N THR A 15 -3.91 3.27 19.12
CA THR A 15 -3.38 2.08 19.77
C THR A 15 -2.79 1.12 18.75
N GLU A 16 -1.99 0.16 19.21
CA GLU A 16 -1.48 -0.91 18.36
C GLU A 16 -2.62 -1.74 17.76
N GLU A 17 -3.67 -1.99 18.53
CA GLU A 17 -4.85 -2.70 18.05
C GLU A 17 -5.52 -1.95 16.89
N GLU A 18 -5.66 -0.62 17.01
CA GLU A 18 -6.22 0.20 15.94
C GLU A 18 -5.34 0.16 14.69
N ARG A 19 -4.02 0.22 14.85
CA ARG A 19 -3.09 0.13 13.72
C ARG A 19 -3.18 -1.22 13.02
N GLN A 20 -3.23 -2.31 13.78
CA GLN A 20 -3.35 -3.65 13.19
C GLN A 20 -4.69 -3.84 12.48
N ASN A 21 -5.76 -3.24 12.98
CA ASN A 21 -7.04 -3.26 12.29
C ASN A 21 -6.99 -2.52 10.95
N THR A 22 -6.36 -1.35 10.92
CA THR A 22 -6.15 -0.58 9.67
C THR A 22 -5.34 -1.38 8.66
N ILE A 23 -4.28 -2.05 9.10
CA ILE A 23 -3.43 -2.87 8.23
C ILE A 23 -4.23 -4.04 7.66
N LYS A 24 -5.06 -4.68 8.46
CA LYS A 24 -5.95 -5.76 8.03
C LYS A 24 -6.92 -5.28 6.95
N ILE A 25 -7.55 -4.14 7.15
CA ILE A 25 -8.49 -3.56 6.18
C ILE A 25 -7.75 -3.24 4.87
N PHE A 26 -6.56 -2.63 4.96
CA PHE A 26 -5.76 -2.32 3.79
C PHE A 26 -5.36 -3.58 3.03
N ARG A 27 -4.97 -4.65 3.74
CA ARG A 27 -4.64 -5.93 3.12
C ARG A 27 -5.83 -6.51 2.37
N GLU A 28 -7.01 -6.48 2.96
CA GLU A 28 -8.23 -6.97 2.32
C GLU A 28 -8.55 -6.16 1.05
N LYS A 29 -8.43 -4.84 1.11
CA LYS A 29 -8.63 -3.97 -0.06
C LYS A 29 -7.62 -4.25 -1.16
N THR A 30 -6.36 -4.49 -0.79
CA THR A 30 -5.30 -4.83 -1.75
C THR A 30 -5.57 -6.16 -2.43
N GLU A 31 -5.99 -7.17 -1.69
CA GLU A 31 -6.34 -8.47 -2.27
C GLU A 31 -7.50 -8.34 -3.27
N TYR A 32 -8.48 -7.49 -2.97
CA TYR A 32 -9.56 -7.20 -3.91
C TYR A 32 -9.02 -6.55 -5.20
N LEU A 33 -8.12 -5.56 -5.09
CA LEU A 33 -7.54 -4.89 -6.27
C LEU A 33 -6.83 -5.89 -7.19
N LYS A 34 -6.18 -6.89 -6.62
CA LYS A 34 -5.49 -7.93 -7.41
C LYS A 34 -6.45 -8.73 -8.29
N THR A 35 -7.71 -8.80 -7.92
CA THR A 35 -8.72 -9.53 -8.70
C THR A 35 -9.28 -8.72 -9.86
N ILE A 36 -9.15 -7.40 -9.85
CA ILE A 36 -9.77 -6.52 -10.85
C ILE A 36 -8.77 -5.70 -11.67
N ILE A 37 -7.51 -5.63 -11.25
CA ILE A 37 -6.46 -4.88 -11.97
C ILE A 37 -5.41 -5.89 -12.45
N PRO A 38 -5.52 -6.37 -13.70
CA PRO A 38 -4.61 -7.41 -14.18
C PRO A 38 -3.16 -6.97 -14.32
N GLU A 39 -2.89 -5.66 -14.36
CA GLU A 39 -1.53 -5.11 -14.43
C GLU A 39 -0.72 -5.38 -13.16
N ILE A 40 -1.37 -5.66 -12.04
CA ILE A 40 -0.67 -6.01 -10.80
C ILE A 40 -0.09 -7.42 -10.95
N GLN A 41 1.22 -7.53 -11.06
CA GLN A 41 1.90 -8.83 -11.12
C GLN A 41 2.02 -9.45 -9.74
N LYS A 42 2.29 -8.64 -8.74
CA LYS A 42 2.39 -9.06 -7.36
C LYS A 42 2.11 -7.86 -6.46
N ALA A 43 1.42 -8.08 -5.35
CA ALA A 43 1.24 -7.06 -4.32
C ALA A 43 1.06 -7.74 -2.97
N SER A 44 1.81 -7.26 -1.99
CA SER A 44 1.78 -7.76 -0.62
C SER A 44 1.77 -6.59 0.36
N VAL A 45 0.92 -6.67 1.36
CA VAL A 45 0.87 -5.71 2.46
C VAL A 45 1.61 -6.30 3.65
N GLY A 46 2.61 -5.58 4.14
CA GLY A 46 3.42 -6.01 5.28
C GLY A 46 3.22 -5.11 6.48
N SER A 47 3.16 -5.72 7.66
CA SER A 47 3.22 -5.01 8.94
C SER A 47 4.67 -4.99 9.40
N ASN A 48 5.14 -3.83 9.89
CA ASN A 48 6.52 -3.69 10.31
C ASN A 48 6.76 -4.44 11.63
N LEU A 49 7.75 -5.33 11.63
CA LEU A 49 8.17 -6.05 12.84
C LEU A 49 9.14 -5.23 13.69
N ASN A 50 9.71 -4.17 13.13
CA ASN A 50 10.64 -3.30 13.83
C ASN A 50 9.85 -2.27 14.65
N ASN A 51 10.08 -2.23 15.95
CA ASN A 51 9.36 -1.34 16.87
C ASN A 51 10.03 0.03 17.06
N GLY A 52 10.96 0.40 16.17
CA GLY A 52 11.56 1.74 16.19
C GLY A 52 10.59 2.82 15.72
N ASP A 53 11.08 4.03 15.55
CA ASP A 53 10.31 5.18 15.09
C ASP A 53 10.15 5.16 13.56
N VAL A 54 9.54 4.13 13.05
CA VAL A 54 9.50 3.82 11.64
C VAL A 54 8.06 3.67 11.17
N PHE A 55 7.90 3.49 9.86
CA PHE A 55 6.60 3.28 9.26
C PHE A 55 5.96 1.99 9.78
N HIS A 56 4.63 1.97 9.85
CA HIS A 56 3.88 0.84 10.42
C HIS A 56 3.53 -0.23 9.40
N VAL A 57 3.32 0.17 8.15
CA VAL A 57 2.79 -0.71 7.11
C VAL A 57 3.41 -0.36 5.76
N CYS A 58 3.57 -1.37 4.91
CA CYS A 58 4.00 -1.14 3.53
C CYS A 58 3.15 -1.93 2.55
N ILE A 59 3.12 -1.46 1.31
CA ILE A 59 2.76 -2.29 0.16
C ILE A 59 4.02 -2.49 -0.69
N ASP A 60 4.26 -3.73 -1.09
CA ASP A 60 5.35 -4.14 -1.96
C ASP A 60 4.72 -4.75 -3.20
N SER A 61 4.88 -4.10 -4.35
CA SER A 61 4.18 -4.49 -5.56
C SER A 61 5.10 -4.47 -6.78
N ILE A 62 4.73 -5.28 -7.78
CA ILE A 62 5.51 -5.44 -9.02
C ILE A 62 4.59 -5.24 -10.22
N PHE A 63 5.10 -4.50 -11.20
CA PHE A 63 4.44 -4.22 -12.49
C PHE A 63 5.43 -4.49 -13.62
N ASN A 64 4.93 -4.84 -14.81
CA ASN A 64 5.79 -5.13 -15.95
C ASN A 64 6.45 -3.88 -16.53
N SER A 65 5.82 -2.71 -16.39
CA SER A 65 6.31 -1.46 -16.98
C SER A 65 5.79 -0.26 -16.20
N VAL A 66 6.38 0.90 -16.47
CA VAL A 66 5.91 2.18 -15.92
C VAL A 66 4.48 2.47 -16.39
N GLU A 67 4.16 2.13 -17.65
CA GLU A 67 2.82 2.31 -18.20
C GLU A 67 1.79 1.51 -17.40
N GLU A 68 2.09 0.26 -17.08
CA GLU A 68 1.21 -0.58 -16.28
C GLU A 68 1.09 -0.10 -14.84
N LEU A 69 2.17 0.39 -14.25
CA LEU A 69 2.12 1.04 -12.94
C LEU A 69 1.18 2.25 -12.97
N ASN A 70 1.24 3.05 -14.03
CA ASN A 70 0.37 4.22 -14.17
C ASN A 70 -1.09 3.84 -14.33
N ILE A 71 -1.39 2.74 -15.03
CA ILE A 71 -2.76 2.21 -15.14
C ILE A 71 -3.30 1.87 -13.75
N TYR A 72 -2.50 1.21 -12.92
CA TYR A 72 -2.85 0.91 -11.53
C TYR A 72 -3.07 2.18 -10.70
N ILE A 73 -2.12 3.11 -10.75
CA ILE A 73 -2.17 4.35 -9.95
C ILE A 73 -3.44 5.14 -10.27
N ASN A 74 -3.84 5.20 -11.54
CA ASN A 74 -4.98 5.98 -11.99
C ASN A 74 -6.30 5.19 -12.02
N HIS A 75 -6.27 3.92 -11.65
CA HIS A 75 -7.47 3.09 -11.66
C HIS A 75 -8.46 3.58 -10.60
N PRO A 76 -9.76 3.73 -10.95
CA PRO A 76 -10.76 4.24 -10.00
C PRO A 76 -10.83 3.45 -8.69
N GLU A 77 -10.71 2.13 -8.75
CA GLU A 77 -10.76 1.31 -7.55
C GLU A 77 -9.51 1.47 -6.68
N HIS A 78 -8.34 1.68 -7.28
CA HIS A 78 -7.12 2.02 -6.52
C HIS A 78 -7.27 3.38 -5.85
N MET A 79 -7.88 4.34 -6.54
CA MET A 79 -8.07 5.68 -5.97
C MET A 79 -8.96 5.66 -4.72
N LYS A 80 -9.93 4.77 -4.65
CA LYS A 80 -10.75 4.56 -3.44
C LYS A 80 -9.90 4.05 -2.27
N VAL A 81 -9.01 3.11 -2.53
CA VAL A 81 -8.10 2.59 -1.50
C VAL A 81 -7.12 3.67 -1.06
N ARG A 82 -6.60 4.44 -1.99
CA ARG A 82 -5.72 5.58 -1.70
C ARG A 82 -6.42 6.60 -0.81
N GLU A 83 -7.68 6.90 -1.08
CA GLU A 83 -8.46 7.82 -0.26
C GLU A 83 -8.60 7.29 1.17
N TYR A 84 -8.91 6.00 1.32
CA TYR A 84 -8.95 5.38 2.65
C TYR A 84 -7.62 5.54 3.38
N MET A 85 -6.51 5.21 2.71
CA MET A 85 -5.19 5.32 3.33
C MET A 85 -4.82 6.77 3.65
N ASN A 86 -5.23 7.74 2.83
CA ASN A 86 -5.01 9.15 3.13
C ASN A 86 -5.76 9.61 4.40
N GLN A 87 -6.91 9.01 4.68
CA GLN A 87 -7.70 9.35 5.88
C GLN A 87 -7.07 8.78 7.15
N VAL A 88 -6.45 7.61 7.07
CA VAL A 88 -5.93 6.90 8.26
C VAL A 88 -4.43 7.11 8.48
N SER A 89 -3.71 7.65 7.50
CA SER A 89 -2.27 7.83 7.58
C SER A 89 -1.91 9.29 7.89
N TYR A 90 -0.71 9.48 8.46
CA TYR A 90 -0.18 10.81 8.75
C TYR A 90 1.25 11.01 8.22
N ASP A 91 1.83 9.99 7.61
CA ASP A 91 3.11 10.09 6.92
C ASP A 91 3.20 8.99 5.87
N LYS A 92 3.92 9.26 4.79
CA LYS A 92 3.99 8.37 3.63
C LYS A 92 5.29 8.57 2.88
N THR A 93 5.88 7.47 2.40
CA THR A 93 7.05 7.49 1.53
C THR A 93 6.85 6.51 0.39
N VAL A 94 7.17 6.94 -0.82
CA VAL A 94 7.08 6.11 -2.03
C VAL A 94 8.48 5.85 -2.56
N PHE A 95 8.76 4.61 -2.96
CA PHE A 95 10.01 4.23 -3.57
C PHE A 95 9.74 3.31 -4.75
N ASP A 96 10.06 3.79 -5.95
CA ASP A 96 9.89 3.02 -7.20
C ASP A 96 11.24 2.79 -7.84
N TYR A 97 11.50 1.57 -8.32
CA TYR A 97 12.72 1.30 -9.05
C TYR A 97 12.53 0.21 -10.09
N GLU A 98 13.39 0.23 -11.09
CA GLU A 98 13.41 -0.77 -12.15
C GLU A 98 14.43 -1.87 -11.81
N PHE A 99 14.07 -3.11 -12.14
CA PHE A 99 14.96 -4.26 -11.94
C PHE A 99 14.78 -5.32 -13.02
#